data_3d889284210c1d1a258ad20e1e217dfa
#
_entry.id   3d889284210c1d1a258ad20e1e217dfa
#
_cell.length_a   1.000
_cell.length_b   1.000
_cell.length_c   1.000
_cell.angle_alpha   90.00
_cell.angle_beta   90.00
_cell.angle_gamma   90.00
#
_symmetry.space_group_name_H-M   'P 1'
#
loop_
_entity.id
_entity.type
_entity.pdbx_description
1 polymer ?
#
loop_
_entity_poly.entity_id
_entity_poly.type
_entity_poly.pdbx_seq_one_letter_code
_entity_poly.pdbx_strand_id
1 'polypeptide(L)'
;VRGIVYTGEGAEVTDELEVAEPGPTEVRVSVVAAGVCHSDLSVINGTIPWKAPSVLGHEGAGIVERVGSEVRSVKPGDHVVIATLAACGLCRACATGHPTWCVKTLGNVSTPFTYRGEPASNFAATSVFAESTIVKEVQAVKIDDDVPLSSACLIGCGVLTGVGAVLNRARVGPGETAAVFGVGGVGLNVIQGLRLAGASRIVAVDTLASKEELARTFGATHFVDASATDAVAAVRAVVPPGPDRTAGALGWTGGVAWSFDCVGHPAVLRNALDVLDWGGTALAIGIPPQGTEVAVDVNALAYVDRGLLGCRYGSARPHADIPLMVELYKSGALMLDELVSEQRPLEGFHDIVEDMEAGKLARGVLTFT
;
A
#
# COMPACT_ATOMS: atom_id res chain seq x y z
N VAL A 1 3.91 -22.59 -16.04
CA VAL A 1 4.57 -21.33 -15.67
C VAL A 1 5.13 -21.43 -14.27
N ARG A 2 6.22 -20.73 -14.00
CA ARG A 2 6.79 -20.63 -12.65
C ARG A 2 6.02 -19.61 -11.83
N GLY A 3 5.93 -19.87 -10.51
CA GLY A 3 5.28 -18.96 -9.61
C GLY A 3 5.46 -19.33 -8.13
N ILE A 4 4.83 -18.58 -7.23
CA ILE A 4 4.85 -18.80 -5.79
C ILE A 4 3.46 -19.16 -5.32
N VAL A 5 3.33 -20.34 -4.74
CA VAL A 5 2.06 -20.90 -4.26
C VAL A 5 2.06 -20.97 -2.74
N TYR A 6 1.03 -20.39 -2.13
CA TYR A 6 0.68 -20.63 -0.73
C TYR A 6 -0.03 -21.98 -0.63
N THR A 7 0.56 -22.90 0.15
CA THR A 7 0.09 -24.28 0.29
C THR A 7 -0.77 -24.53 1.54
N GLY A 8 -0.89 -23.51 2.40
CA GLY A 8 -1.54 -23.59 3.72
C GLY A 8 -0.56 -23.73 4.88
N GLU A 9 0.66 -24.22 4.61
CA GLU A 9 1.74 -24.35 5.61
C GLU A 9 2.90 -23.37 5.35
N GLY A 10 2.90 -22.73 4.18
CA GLY A 10 3.93 -21.80 3.75
C GLY A 10 3.77 -21.44 2.28
N ALA A 11 4.77 -20.79 1.72
CA ALA A 11 4.85 -20.46 0.30
C ALA A 11 6.01 -21.20 -0.36
N GLU A 12 5.77 -21.77 -1.53
CA GLU A 12 6.80 -22.46 -2.30
C GLU A 12 6.94 -21.90 -3.71
N VAL A 13 8.15 -21.87 -4.22
CA VAL A 13 8.45 -21.60 -5.63
C VAL A 13 8.25 -22.88 -6.41
N THR A 14 7.49 -22.83 -7.50
CA THR A 14 7.13 -24.01 -8.31
C THR A 14 7.10 -23.70 -9.80
N ASP A 15 7.27 -24.69 -10.63
CA ASP A 15 7.05 -24.71 -12.08
C ASP A 15 5.79 -25.50 -12.48
N GLU A 16 5.07 -26.04 -11.51
CA GLU A 16 3.89 -26.90 -11.69
C GLU A 16 2.57 -26.10 -11.77
N LEU A 17 2.63 -24.83 -12.24
CA LEU A 17 1.45 -24.01 -12.48
C LEU A 17 1.02 -24.03 -13.94
N GLU A 18 -0.29 -24.13 -14.14
CA GLU A 18 -0.94 -23.83 -15.41
C GLU A 18 -1.85 -22.63 -15.25
N VAL A 19 -1.89 -21.76 -16.26
CA VAL A 19 -2.73 -20.56 -16.29
C VAL A 19 -3.82 -20.76 -17.32
N ALA A 20 -5.07 -20.52 -16.95
CA ALA A 20 -6.22 -20.64 -17.83
C ALA A 20 -6.19 -19.62 -19.00
N GLU A 21 -7.08 -19.78 -19.97
CA GLU A 21 -7.34 -18.72 -20.97
C GLU A 21 -8.22 -17.62 -20.34
N PRO A 22 -8.01 -16.36 -20.73
CA PRO A 22 -8.81 -15.25 -20.20
C PRO A 22 -10.26 -15.36 -20.65
N GLY A 23 -11.18 -15.17 -19.72
CA GLY A 23 -12.61 -15.03 -20.00
C GLY A 23 -12.93 -13.73 -20.77
N PRO A 24 -14.18 -13.53 -21.19
CA PRO A 24 -14.55 -12.41 -22.08
C PRO A 24 -14.12 -11.02 -21.63
N THR A 25 -14.13 -10.75 -20.31
CA THR A 25 -13.77 -9.46 -19.70
C THR A 25 -12.43 -9.51 -18.95
N GLU A 26 -11.59 -10.48 -19.26
CA GLU A 26 -10.31 -10.72 -18.56
C GLU A 26 -9.12 -10.47 -19.47
N VAL A 27 -8.01 -10.18 -18.85
CA VAL A 27 -6.74 -9.88 -19.48
C VAL A 27 -5.69 -10.82 -18.92
N ARG A 28 -4.98 -11.52 -19.80
CA ARG A 28 -3.79 -12.28 -19.43
C ARG A 28 -2.57 -11.36 -19.56
N VAL A 29 -1.79 -11.26 -18.51
CA VAL A 29 -0.62 -10.41 -18.42
C VAL A 29 0.61 -11.26 -18.19
N SER A 30 1.63 -11.13 -19.05
CA SER A 30 2.98 -11.58 -18.77
C SER A 30 3.59 -10.66 -17.75
N VAL A 31 3.83 -11.15 -16.53
CA VAL A 31 4.37 -10.34 -15.43
C VAL A 31 5.86 -10.16 -15.66
N VAL A 32 6.33 -8.91 -15.59
CA VAL A 32 7.75 -8.57 -15.71
C VAL A 32 8.37 -8.31 -14.35
N ALA A 33 7.62 -7.68 -13.45
CA ALA A 33 8.07 -7.40 -12.10
C ALA A 33 6.92 -7.40 -11.09
N ALA A 34 7.22 -7.83 -9.86
CA ALA A 34 6.27 -7.85 -8.77
C ALA A 34 6.92 -7.47 -7.44
N GLY A 35 6.36 -6.48 -6.74
CA GLY A 35 6.78 -6.07 -5.41
C GLY A 35 6.31 -7.03 -4.33
N VAL A 36 7.17 -7.34 -3.37
CA VAL A 36 6.82 -8.15 -2.19
C VAL A 36 6.29 -7.21 -1.09
N CYS A 37 5.13 -7.52 -0.57
CA CYS A 37 4.41 -6.71 0.41
C CYS A 37 4.16 -7.49 1.71
N HIS A 38 4.05 -6.77 2.84
CA HIS A 38 3.68 -7.38 4.12
C HIS A 38 2.33 -8.11 4.08
N SER A 39 1.41 -7.76 3.16
CA SER A 39 0.15 -8.49 3.00
C SER A 39 0.36 -9.91 2.48
N ASP A 40 1.39 -10.16 1.64
CA ASP A 40 1.75 -11.50 1.21
C ASP A 40 2.29 -12.32 2.39
N LEU A 41 3.14 -11.71 3.21
CA LEU A 41 3.65 -12.31 4.46
C LEU A 41 2.51 -12.59 5.45
N SER A 42 1.54 -11.70 5.54
CA SER A 42 0.37 -11.85 6.41
C SER A 42 -0.51 -13.04 6.02
N VAL A 43 -0.52 -13.43 4.75
CA VAL A 43 -1.17 -14.68 4.31
C VAL A 43 -0.32 -15.88 4.73
N ILE A 44 0.99 -15.81 4.51
CA ILE A 44 1.91 -16.91 4.81
C ILE A 44 1.91 -17.24 6.31
N ASN A 45 1.90 -16.23 7.17
CA ASN A 45 1.91 -16.40 8.63
C ASN A 45 0.51 -16.54 9.26
N GLY A 46 -0.56 -16.53 8.45
CA GLY A 46 -1.95 -16.73 8.89
C GLY A 46 -2.63 -15.49 9.53
N THR A 47 -1.97 -14.32 9.55
CA THR A 47 -2.60 -13.06 10.01
C THR A 47 -3.79 -12.68 9.14
N ILE A 48 -3.69 -12.90 7.82
CA ILE A 48 -4.80 -12.80 6.87
C ILE A 48 -5.19 -14.22 6.48
N PRO A 49 -6.34 -14.74 6.93
CA PRO A 49 -6.81 -16.06 6.53
C PRO A 49 -7.04 -16.12 5.02
N TRP A 50 -6.42 -17.09 4.34
CA TRP A 50 -6.60 -17.28 2.90
C TRP A 50 -6.72 -18.76 2.53
N LYS A 51 -7.42 -19.04 1.44
CA LYS A 51 -7.64 -20.40 0.98
C LYS A 51 -6.41 -20.93 0.24
N ALA A 52 -5.94 -22.12 0.61
CA ALA A 52 -4.90 -22.86 -0.12
C ALA A 52 -5.53 -23.91 -1.07
N PRO A 53 -4.87 -24.26 -2.19
CA PRO A 53 -3.71 -23.58 -2.75
C PRO A 53 -4.06 -22.23 -3.39
N SER A 54 -3.14 -21.26 -3.32
CA SER A 54 -3.34 -19.92 -3.90
C SER A 54 -2.02 -19.36 -4.42
N VAL A 55 -2.04 -18.77 -5.61
CA VAL A 55 -0.87 -18.02 -6.13
C VAL A 55 -0.83 -16.65 -5.47
N LEU A 56 0.31 -16.29 -4.89
CA LEU A 56 0.51 -15.02 -4.16
C LEU A 56 0.84 -13.85 -5.09
N GLY A 57 1.09 -12.68 -4.47
CA GLY A 57 1.51 -11.45 -5.11
C GLY A 57 0.37 -10.53 -5.53
N HIS A 58 0.54 -9.22 -5.26
CA HIS A 58 -0.49 -8.23 -5.57
C HIS A 58 0.06 -6.85 -5.99
N GLU A 59 1.37 -6.66 -6.05
CA GLU A 59 2.03 -5.47 -6.58
C GLU A 59 2.72 -5.84 -7.90
N GLY A 60 2.08 -5.69 -9.04
CA GLY A 60 2.62 -6.18 -10.31
C GLY A 60 2.53 -5.21 -11.47
N ALA A 61 3.49 -5.33 -12.37
CA ALA A 61 3.49 -4.72 -13.68
C ALA A 61 3.97 -5.71 -14.75
N GLY A 62 3.45 -5.57 -15.95
CA GLY A 62 3.76 -6.50 -17.02
C GLY A 62 3.23 -6.04 -18.38
N ILE A 63 3.26 -6.96 -19.33
CA ILE A 63 2.84 -6.73 -20.71
C ILE A 63 1.61 -7.58 -20.98
N VAL A 64 0.58 -6.96 -21.56
CA VAL A 64 -0.63 -7.68 -21.96
C VAL A 64 -0.28 -8.74 -22.99
N GLU A 65 -0.57 -10.01 -22.68
CA GLU A 65 -0.34 -11.16 -23.57
C GLU A 65 -1.57 -11.44 -24.43
N ARG A 66 -2.74 -11.54 -23.78
CA ARG A 66 -4.02 -11.84 -24.43
C ARG A 66 -5.16 -11.09 -23.75
N VAL A 67 -6.22 -10.85 -24.50
CA VAL A 67 -7.43 -10.19 -24.01
C VAL A 67 -8.67 -10.99 -24.36
N GLY A 68 -9.65 -10.97 -23.49
CA GLY A 68 -10.98 -11.52 -23.76
C GLY A 68 -11.74 -10.71 -24.80
N SER A 69 -12.78 -11.32 -25.38
CA SER A 69 -13.54 -10.75 -26.52
C SER A 69 -14.26 -9.43 -26.24
N GLU A 70 -14.52 -9.13 -24.95
CA GLU A 70 -15.23 -7.91 -24.51
C GLU A 70 -14.29 -6.81 -23.99
N VAL A 71 -12.99 -7.09 -23.84
CA VAL A 71 -11.97 -6.12 -23.40
C VAL A 71 -11.82 -4.99 -24.42
N ARG A 72 -11.76 -3.74 -23.95
CA ARG A 72 -11.68 -2.53 -24.79
C ARG A 72 -10.57 -1.56 -24.39
N SER A 73 -10.12 -1.57 -23.13
CA SER A 73 -9.19 -0.57 -22.61
C SER A 73 -7.71 -0.88 -22.88
N VAL A 74 -7.39 -2.15 -23.13
CA VAL A 74 -6.01 -2.61 -23.37
C VAL A 74 -5.98 -3.64 -24.51
N LYS A 75 -4.80 -3.82 -25.11
CA LYS A 75 -4.54 -4.81 -26.17
C LYS A 75 -3.20 -5.50 -25.96
N PRO A 76 -2.94 -6.65 -26.60
CA PRO A 76 -1.64 -7.30 -26.57
C PRO A 76 -0.49 -6.35 -26.92
N GLY A 77 0.57 -6.39 -26.12
CA GLY A 77 1.74 -5.52 -26.19
C GLY A 77 1.66 -4.26 -25.32
N ASP A 78 0.50 -3.89 -24.77
CA ASP A 78 0.40 -2.73 -23.87
C ASP A 78 1.10 -3.03 -22.54
N HIS A 79 1.88 -2.06 -22.03
CA HIS A 79 2.42 -2.08 -20.66
C HIS A 79 1.34 -1.72 -19.66
N VAL A 80 1.22 -2.48 -18.59
CA VAL A 80 0.19 -2.26 -17.56
C VAL A 80 0.74 -2.38 -16.15
N VAL A 81 0.18 -1.55 -15.26
CA VAL A 81 0.24 -1.77 -13.81
C VAL A 81 -1.05 -2.51 -13.40
N ILE A 82 -0.90 -3.53 -12.57
CA ILE A 82 -2.02 -4.33 -12.08
C ILE A 82 -2.50 -3.74 -10.75
N ALA A 83 -3.74 -3.25 -10.74
CA ALA A 83 -4.38 -2.74 -9.53
C ALA A 83 -5.02 -3.88 -8.72
N THR A 84 -4.89 -3.87 -7.39
CA THR A 84 -5.54 -4.86 -6.52
C THR A 84 -7.06 -4.67 -6.40
N LEU A 85 -7.61 -3.64 -7.04
CA LEU A 85 -9.01 -3.25 -6.90
C LEU A 85 -9.84 -3.65 -8.13
N ALA A 86 -10.47 -4.82 -8.08
CA ALA A 86 -11.41 -5.28 -9.12
C ALA A 86 -12.82 -4.69 -8.90
N ALA A 87 -12.96 -3.36 -8.96
CA ALA A 87 -14.24 -2.69 -8.77
C ALA A 87 -15.20 -2.96 -9.93
N CYS A 88 -16.52 -3.10 -9.63
CA CYS A 88 -17.49 -3.47 -10.68
C CYS A 88 -17.87 -2.36 -11.65
N GLY A 89 -17.51 -1.10 -11.39
CA GLY A 89 -17.86 0.06 -12.21
C GLY A 89 -19.33 0.53 -12.11
N LEU A 90 -20.25 -0.32 -11.69
CA LEU A 90 -21.71 -0.11 -11.83
C LEU A 90 -22.46 0.17 -10.54
N CYS A 91 -21.92 -0.23 -9.36
CA CYS A 91 -22.61 -0.01 -8.09
C CYS A 91 -22.56 1.48 -7.68
N ARG A 92 -23.41 1.85 -6.71
CA ARG A 92 -23.49 3.23 -6.19
C ARG A 92 -22.10 3.76 -5.77
N ALA A 93 -21.29 2.97 -5.09
CA ALA A 93 -19.96 3.37 -4.67
C ALA A 93 -19.06 3.72 -5.88
N CYS A 94 -19.03 2.86 -6.90
CA CYS A 94 -18.27 3.11 -8.13
C CYS A 94 -18.81 4.35 -8.88
N ALA A 95 -20.13 4.46 -9.04
CA ALA A 95 -20.77 5.57 -9.74
C ALA A 95 -20.53 6.94 -9.05
N THR A 96 -20.30 6.95 -7.74
CA THR A 96 -19.97 8.17 -6.98
C THR A 96 -18.45 8.40 -6.80
N GLY A 97 -17.60 7.66 -7.53
CA GLY A 97 -16.15 7.86 -7.50
C GLY A 97 -15.42 7.24 -6.30
N HIS A 98 -16.04 6.27 -5.62
CA HIS A 98 -15.48 5.57 -4.45
C HIS A 98 -15.33 4.06 -4.72
N PRO A 99 -14.51 3.64 -5.69
CA PRO A 99 -14.39 2.23 -6.04
C PRO A 99 -13.85 1.36 -4.90
N THR A 100 -13.11 1.93 -3.95
CA THR A 100 -12.64 1.22 -2.74
C THR A 100 -13.79 0.78 -1.80
N TRP A 101 -14.98 1.36 -1.94
CA TRP A 101 -16.18 0.97 -1.20
C TRP A 101 -17.02 -0.08 -1.95
N CYS A 102 -16.58 -0.49 -3.13
CA CYS A 102 -17.29 -1.51 -3.91
C CYS A 102 -17.20 -2.87 -3.20
N VAL A 103 -18.34 -3.39 -2.76
CA VAL A 103 -18.42 -4.70 -2.06
C VAL A 103 -18.00 -5.87 -2.95
N LYS A 104 -18.04 -5.71 -4.28
CA LYS A 104 -17.59 -6.74 -5.22
C LYS A 104 -16.07 -6.86 -5.32
N THR A 105 -15.31 -5.95 -4.69
CA THR A 105 -13.84 -6.07 -4.59
C THR A 105 -13.40 -7.01 -3.46
N LEU A 106 -14.33 -7.38 -2.56
CA LEU A 106 -14.08 -8.34 -1.50
C LEU A 106 -14.56 -9.71 -1.97
N GLY A 107 -13.71 -10.73 -1.83
CA GLY A 107 -14.05 -12.10 -2.22
C GLY A 107 -14.06 -12.33 -3.74
N ASN A 108 -13.44 -11.48 -4.55
CA ASN A 108 -13.16 -11.75 -5.96
C ASN A 108 -12.09 -12.85 -6.09
N VAL A 109 -12.28 -13.93 -5.36
CA VAL A 109 -11.44 -15.12 -5.46
C VAL A 109 -11.93 -15.90 -6.67
N SER A 110 -11.07 -16.02 -7.66
CA SER A 110 -11.24 -16.94 -8.80
C SER A 110 -10.15 -18.00 -8.77
N THR A 111 -10.26 -18.98 -9.61
CA THR A 111 -9.30 -20.08 -9.74
C THR A 111 -8.70 -20.09 -11.15
N PRO A 112 -7.94 -19.04 -11.54
CA PRO A 112 -7.37 -18.95 -12.87
C PRO A 112 -6.15 -19.85 -13.06
N PHE A 113 -5.74 -20.55 -11.99
CA PHE A 113 -4.59 -21.44 -12.01
C PHE A 113 -4.98 -22.89 -11.72
N THR A 114 -4.18 -23.80 -12.25
CA THR A 114 -4.13 -25.19 -11.82
C THR A 114 -2.74 -25.46 -11.24
N TYR A 115 -2.68 -26.03 -10.04
CA TYR A 115 -1.46 -26.42 -9.35
C TYR A 115 -1.52 -27.90 -9.02
N ARG A 116 -0.57 -28.69 -9.56
CA ARG A 116 -0.53 -30.16 -9.44
C ARG A 116 -1.87 -30.82 -9.79
N GLY A 117 -2.55 -30.33 -10.82
CA GLY A 117 -3.83 -30.85 -11.29
C GLY A 117 -5.06 -30.37 -10.50
N GLU A 118 -4.89 -29.61 -9.44
CA GLU A 118 -5.98 -29.07 -8.61
C GLU A 118 -6.17 -27.56 -8.84
N PRO A 119 -7.42 -27.05 -8.78
CA PRO A 119 -7.67 -25.63 -8.91
C PRO A 119 -6.98 -24.80 -7.82
N ALA A 120 -6.17 -23.82 -8.22
CA ALA A 120 -5.52 -22.88 -7.31
C ALA A 120 -6.14 -21.49 -7.44
N SER A 121 -6.43 -20.87 -6.29
CA SER A 121 -7.06 -19.57 -6.23
C SER A 121 -6.06 -18.42 -6.43
N ASN A 122 -6.59 -17.23 -6.76
CA ASN A 122 -5.79 -16.02 -6.81
C ASN A 122 -5.79 -15.29 -5.45
N PHE A 123 -4.64 -14.70 -5.09
CA PHE A 123 -4.55 -13.75 -3.99
C PHE A 123 -4.86 -12.34 -4.47
N ALA A 124 -5.66 -11.60 -3.70
CA ALA A 124 -6.05 -10.20 -3.98
C ALA A 124 -6.63 -9.98 -5.40
N ALA A 125 -7.16 -11.03 -6.04
CA ALA A 125 -7.63 -11.05 -7.42
C ALA A 125 -6.56 -10.68 -8.46
N THR A 126 -5.27 -10.85 -8.17
CA THR A 126 -4.15 -10.44 -9.01
C THR A 126 -3.13 -11.56 -9.24
N SER A 127 -2.58 -12.15 -8.17
CA SER A 127 -1.61 -13.27 -8.23
C SER A 127 -0.41 -13.00 -9.14
N VAL A 128 0.32 -11.94 -8.85
CA VAL A 128 1.43 -11.49 -9.71
C VAL A 128 2.77 -12.16 -9.38
N PHE A 129 2.82 -13.08 -8.42
CA PHE A 129 4.01 -13.92 -8.21
C PHE A 129 3.99 -15.15 -9.10
N ALA A 130 3.68 -14.94 -10.37
CA ALA A 130 3.76 -15.94 -11.43
C ALA A 130 4.17 -15.26 -12.74
N GLU A 131 4.84 -15.97 -13.64
CA GLU A 131 5.26 -15.47 -14.95
C GLU A 131 4.09 -14.93 -15.79
N SER A 132 2.89 -15.41 -15.54
CA SER A 132 1.67 -14.94 -16.20
C SER A 132 0.48 -15.04 -15.24
N THR A 133 -0.41 -14.06 -15.30
CA THR A 133 -1.63 -14.01 -14.49
C THR A 133 -2.83 -13.58 -15.31
N ILE A 134 -4.03 -13.83 -14.76
CA ILE A 134 -5.31 -13.34 -15.31
C ILE A 134 -5.95 -12.38 -14.33
N VAL A 135 -6.30 -11.20 -14.82
CA VAL A 135 -6.97 -10.15 -14.06
C VAL A 135 -8.20 -9.64 -14.82
N LYS A 136 -9.10 -8.97 -14.13
CA LYS A 136 -10.21 -8.26 -14.79
C LYS A 136 -9.67 -7.06 -15.57
N GLU A 137 -10.30 -6.72 -16.69
CA GLU A 137 -9.95 -5.53 -17.49
C GLU A 137 -9.77 -4.28 -16.61
N VAL A 138 -10.66 -4.06 -15.63
CA VAL A 138 -10.62 -2.90 -14.72
C VAL A 138 -9.36 -2.84 -13.84
N GLN A 139 -8.62 -3.93 -13.72
CA GLN A 139 -7.38 -4.00 -12.95
C GLN A 139 -6.13 -3.76 -13.80
N ALA A 140 -6.20 -3.96 -15.11
CA ALA A 140 -5.10 -3.74 -16.04
C ALA A 140 -5.09 -2.26 -16.48
N VAL A 141 -4.28 -1.44 -15.81
CA VAL A 141 -4.19 -0.01 -16.12
C VAL A 141 -2.98 0.24 -16.99
N LYS A 142 -3.26 0.69 -18.24
CA LYS A 142 -2.20 0.99 -19.20
C LYS A 142 -1.33 2.14 -18.74
N ILE A 143 -0.02 1.99 -18.92
CA ILE A 143 1.00 3.01 -18.69
C ILE A 143 1.86 3.19 -19.95
N ASP A 144 2.69 4.23 -19.97
CA ASP A 144 3.64 4.48 -21.04
C ASP A 144 4.73 3.41 -21.08
N ASP A 145 5.16 3.02 -22.28
CA ASP A 145 6.12 1.95 -22.52
C ASP A 145 7.55 2.31 -22.05
N ASP A 146 7.84 3.60 -21.84
CA ASP A 146 9.14 4.10 -21.36
C ASP A 146 9.30 4.05 -19.83
N VAL A 147 8.25 3.65 -19.09
CA VAL A 147 8.29 3.52 -17.63
C VAL A 147 8.86 2.15 -17.25
N PRO A 148 9.94 2.07 -16.44
CA PRO A 148 10.48 0.79 -15.99
C PRO A 148 9.45 -0.02 -15.21
N LEU A 149 9.13 -1.23 -15.67
CA LEU A 149 8.12 -2.07 -15.03
C LEU A 149 8.53 -2.54 -13.64
N SER A 150 9.85 -2.62 -13.36
CA SER A 150 10.39 -2.93 -12.03
C SER A 150 10.08 -1.87 -10.97
N SER A 151 9.94 -0.61 -11.37
CA SER A 151 9.55 0.49 -10.49
C SER A 151 8.03 0.68 -10.51
N ALA A 152 7.41 0.55 -11.69
CA ALA A 152 5.98 0.72 -11.87
C ALA A 152 5.13 -0.32 -11.11
N CYS A 153 5.64 -1.55 -10.89
CA CYS A 153 4.91 -2.59 -10.17
C CYS A 153 4.47 -2.15 -8.77
N LEU A 154 5.26 -1.30 -8.10
CA LEU A 154 4.97 -0.79 -6.77
C LEU A 154 3.78 0.18 -6.73
N ILE A 155 3.43 0.78 -7.87
CA ILE A 155 2.27 1.68 -7.97
C ILE A 155 0.99 0.92 -7.64
N GLY A 156 0.88 -0.34 -8.05
CA GLY A 156 -0.32 -1.16 -7.93
C GLY A 156 -0.86 -1.35 -6.50
N CYS A 157 -0.06 -1.13 -5.46
CA CYS A 157 -0.49 -1.25 -4.07
C CYS A 157 0.16 -0.19 -3.17
N GLY A 158 1.46 -0.32 -2.85
CA GLY A 158 2.11 0.47 -1.81
C GLY A 158 2.10 1.98 -2.10
N VAL A 159 2.38 2.37 -3.34
CA VAL A 159 2.38 3.79 -3.77
C VAL A 159 0.98 4.37 -3.74
N LEU A 160 0.00 3.72 -4.39
CA LEU A 160 -1.40 4.16 -4.35
C LEU A 160 -1.94 4.25 -2.93
N THR A 161 -1.58 3.29 -2.06
CA THR A 161 -2.02 3.29 -0.67
C THR A 161 -1.47 4.49 0.08
N GLY A 162 -0.16 4.74 0.02
CA GLY A 162 0.47 5.81 0.78
C GLY A 162 0.16 7.20 0.25
N VAL A 163 0.41 7.45 -1.04
CA VAL A 163 0.14 8.75 -1.67
C VAL A 163 -1.35 9.05 -1.67
N GLY A 164 -2.19 8.04 -1.97
CA GLY A 164 -3.64 8.18 -1.96
C GLY A 164 -4.22 8.44 -0.56
N ALA A 165 -3.62 7.89 0.51
CA ALA A 165 -4.02 8.22 1.87
C ALA A 165 -3.91 9.72 2.14
N VAL A 166 -2.88 10.36 1.61
CA VAL A 166 -2.66 11.80 1.74
C VAL A 166 -3.56 12.62 0.82
N LEU A 167 -3.53 12.32 -0.50
CA LEU A 167 -4.17 13.16 -1.52
C LEU A 167 -5.68 12.91 -1.63
N ASN A 168 -6.12 11.64 -1.52
CA ASN A 168 -7.51 11.26 -1.75
C ASN A 168 -8.31 11.20 -0.44
N ARG A 169 -7.72 10.61 0.63
CA ARG A 169 -8.44 10.33 1.87
C ARG A 169 -8.34 11.46 2.88
N ALA A 170 -7.12 11.88 3.26
CA ALA A 170 -6.88 12.99 4.18
C ALA A 170 -7.09 14.33 3.50
N ARG A 171 -6.68 14.47 2.24
CA ARG A 171 -6.70 15.73 1.48
C ARG A 171 -5.88 16.80 2.18
N VAL A 172 -4.67 16.41 2.57
CA VAL A 172 -3.72 17.30 3.26
C VAL A 172 -3.48 18.55 2.41
N GLY A 173 -3.57 19.71 3.04
CA GLY A 173 -3.31 21.01 2.40
C GLY A 173 -1.89 21.52 2.63
N PRO A 174 -1.45 22.51 1.83
CA PRO A 174 -0.16 23.16 2.01
C PRO A 174 -0.06 23.81 3.40
N GLY A 175 1.11 23.63 4.04
CA GLY A 175 1.40 24.20 5.35
C GLY A 175 0.95 23.35 6.54
N GLU A 176 0.12 22.31 6.34
CA GLU A 176 -0.31 21.41 7.42
C GLU A 176 0.85 20.57 7.96
N THR A 177 0.66 20.00 9.14
CA THR A 177 1.66 19.18 9.85
C THR A 177 1.20 17.74 9.93
N ALA A 178 2.13 16.79 9.82
CA ALA A 178 1.79 15.38 9.85
C ALA A 178 2.82 14.53 10.59
N ALA A 179 2.36 13.42 11.19
CA ALA A 179 3.18 12.34 11.72
C ALA A 179 2.86 11.03 10.99
N VAL A 180 3.91 10.27 10.64
CA VAL A 180 3.80 8.98 9.94
C VAL A 180 4.43 7.92 10.82
N PHE A 181 3.63 7.00 11.30
CA PHE A 181 4.06 5.89 12.13
C PHE A 181 4.30 4.65 11.25
N GLY A 182 5.54 4.16 11.29
CA GLY A 182 6.04 3.08 10.44
C GLY A 182 6.62 3.59 9.11
N VAL A 183 7.94 3.55 8.98
CA VAL A 183 8.70 3.96 7.79
C VAL A 183 9.04 2.71 6.96
N GLY A 184 8.00 1.96 6.59
CA GLY A 184 8.05 0.90 5.58
C GLY A 184 7.57 1.41 4.22
N GLY A 185 7.36 0.52 3.26
CA GLY A 185 6.99 0.91 1.91
C GLY A 185 5.72 1.78 1.80
N VAL A 186 4.69 1.55 2.64
CA VAL A 186 3.51 2.42 2.68
C VAL A 186 3.84 3.75 3.36
N GLY A 187 4.55 3.74 4.49
CA GLY A 187 4.91 4.96 5.21
C GLY A 187 5.79 5.90 4.41
N LEU A 188 6.78 5.38 3.66
CA LEU A 188 7.59 6.17 2.72
C LEU A 188 6.71 6.85 1.65
N ASN A 189 5.70 6.15 1.14
CA ASN A 189 4.77 6.73 0.18
C ASN A 189 3.80 7.74 0.82
N VAL A 190 3.43 7.60 2.10
CA VAL A 190 2.75 8.66 2.85
C VAL A 190 3.65 9.88 2.98
N ILE A 191 4.93 9.70 3.34
CA ILE A 191 5.90 10.80 3.48
C ILE A 191 6.04 11.59 2.17
N GLN A 192 6.25 10.91 1.03
CA GLN A 192 6.33 11.63 -0.24
C GLN A 192 4.99 12.21 -0.70
N GLY A 193 3.88 11.58 -0.38
CA GLY A 193 2.55 12.17 -0.57
C GLY A 193 2.36 13.49 0.20
N LEU A 194 2.82 13.55 1.45
CA LEU A 194 2.83 14.75 2.28
C LEU A 194 3.74 15.85 1.71
N ARG A 195 4.90 15.47 1.18
CA ARG A 195 5.79 16.39 0.46
C ARG A 195 5.10 16.97 -0.77
N LEU A 196 4.44 16.13 -1.57
CA LEU A 196 3.66 16.55 -2.74
C LEU A 196 2.50 17.48 -2.37
N ALA A 197 1.84 17.24 -1.23
CA ALA A 197 0.76 18.08 -0.70
C ALA A 197 1.25 19.42 -0.12
N GLY A 198 2.57 19.61 0.04
CA GLY A 198 3.15 20.82 0.61
C GLY A 198 3.04 20.91 2.13
N ALA A 199 3.01 19.78 2.83
CA ALA A 199 3.03 19.74 4.29
C ALA A 199 4.30 20.45 4.84
N SER A 200 4.13 21.27 5.88
CA SER A 200 5.22 22.09 6.43
C SER A 200 6.15 21.33 7.36
N ARG A 201 5.61 20.33 8.08
CA ARG A 201 6.38 19.43 8.95
C ARG A 201 5.87 18.01 8.76
N ILE A 202 6.79 17.13 8.43
CA ILE A 202 6.56 15.69 8.21
C ILE A 202 7.44 14.96 9.21
N VAL A 203 6.83 14.42 10.26
CA VAL A 203 7.53 13.70 11.32
C VAL A 203 7.41 12.21 11.05
N ALA A 204 8.48 11.57 10.65
CA ALA A 204 8.56 10.12 10.50
C ALA A 204 8.86 9.49 11.87
N VAL A 205 8.14 8.42 12.23
CA VAL A 205 8.28 7.70 13.50
C VAL A 205 8.49 6.21 13.20
N ASP A 206 9.60 5.65 13.64
CA ASP A 206 9.90 4.22 13.51
C ASP A 206 10.71 3.73 14.72
N THR A 207 10.77 2.43 14.94
CA THR A 207 11.61 1.80 15.99
C THR A 207 13.02 1.48 15.52
N LEU A 208 13.30 1.60 14.22
CA LEU A 208 14.59 1.35 13.62
C LEU A 208 15.24 2.69 13.20
N ALA A 209 16.21 3.15 13.98
CA ALA A 209 16.94 4.39 13.71
C ALA A 209 17.62 4.39 12.31
N SER A 210 17.98 3.20 11.80
CA SER A 210 18.56 3.05 10.45
C SER A 210 17.66 3.55 9.30
N LYS A 211 16.37 3.73 9.54
CA LYS A 211 15.42 4.24 8.55
C LYS A 211 15.38 5.77 8.43
N GLU A 212 16.10 6.49 9.30
CA GLU A 212 16.07 7.96 9.29
C GLU A 212 16.53 8.53 7.95
N GLU A 213 17.66 8.07 7.42
CA GLU A 213 18.20 8.59 6.16
C GLU A 213 17.21 8.41 5.01
N LEU A 214 16.62 7.22 4.92
CA LEU A 214 15.62 6.92 3.91
C LEU A 214 14.36 7.79 4.07
N ALA A 215 13.85 7.94 5.30
CA ALA A 215 12.71 8.81 5.57
C ALA A 215 12.96 10.26 5.12
N ARG A 216 14.15 10.78 5.39
CA ARG A 216 14.55 12.14 4.97
C ARG A 216 14.67 12.26 3.45
N THR A 217 15.22 11.27 2.78
CA THR A 217 15.28 11.21 1.31
C THR A 217 13.88 11.33 0.70
N PHE A 218 12.90 10.65 1.26
CA PHE A 218 11.50 10.71 0.79
C PHE A 218 10.76 11.98 1.19
N GLY A 219 11.35 12.82 2.07
CA GLY A 219 10.82 14.15 2.39
C GLY A 219 10.41 14.36 3.85
N ALA A 220 10.74 13.43 4.76
CA ALA A 220 10.54 13.68 6.18
C ALA A 220 11.42 14.85 6.66
N THR A 221 10.80 15.81 7.34
CA THR A 221 11.52 16.95 7.91
C THR A 221 12.17 16.60 9.27
N HIS A 222 11.57 15.64 9.97
CA HIS A 222 12.01 15.16 11.29
C HIS A 222 11.86 13.65 11.36
N PHE A 223 12.69 13.03 12.20
CA PHE A 223 12.62 11.61 12.51
C PHE A 223 12.58 11.42 14.03
N VAL A 224 11.76 10.49 14.49
CA VAL A 224 11.63 10.09 15.89
C VAL A 224 11.91 8.58 15.99
N ASP A 225 12.96 8.22 16.72
CA ASP A 225 13.23 6.84 17.12
C ASP A 225 12.33 6.46 18.31
N ALA A 226 11.27 5.72 18.04
CA ALA A 226 10.31 5.28 19.04
C ALA A 226 10.83 4.13 19.94
N SER A 227 12.00 3.56 19.64
CA SER A 227 12.67 2.60 20.53
C SER A 227 13.43 3.29 21.67
N ALA A 228 13.89 4.51 21.43
CA ALA A 228 14.74 5.28 22.34
C ALA A 228 13.97 6.36 23.15
N THR A 229 12.77 6.75 22.67
CA THR A 229 12.02 7.85 23.29
C THR A 229 10.51 7.62 23.23
N ASP A 230 9.77 8.34 24.07
CA ASP A 230 8.31 8.42 23.97
C ASP A 230 7.90 9.12 22.68
N ALA A 231 7.28 8.38 21.77
CA ALA A 231 6.94 8.86 20.43
C ALA A 231 5.96 10.04 20.49
N VAL A 232 4.99 10.02 21.41
CA VAL A 232 3.97 11.08 21.53
C VAL A 232 4.62 12.38 22.00
N ALA A 233 5.43 12.30 23.06
CA ALA A 233 6.14 13.47 23.59
C ALA A 233 7.11 14.05 22.55
N ALA A 234 7.85 13.20 21.83
CA ALA A 234 8.81 13.64 20.81
C ALA A 234 8.13 14.30 19.61
N VAL A 235 7.05 13.74 19.08
CA VAL A 235 6.28 14.36 17.98
C VAL A 235 5.71 15.71 18.42
N ARG A 236 5.14 15.82 19.62
CA ARG A 236 4.62 17.08 20.16
C ARG A 236 5.71 18.13 20.38
N ALA A 237 6.93 17.72 20.73
CA ALA A 237 8.07 18.64 20.86
C ALA A 237 8.48 19.23 19.50
N VAL A 238 8.35 18.47 18.40
CA VAL A 238 8.58 18.96 17.03
C VAL A 238 7.50 19.94 16.59
N VAL A 239 6.25 19.73 17.02
CA VAL A 239 5.09 20.58 16.66
C VAL A 239 4.46 21.14 17.93
N PRO A 240 5.13 22.13 18.58
CA PRO A 240 4.62 22.73 19.81
C PRO A 240 3.35 23.55 19.51
N PRO A 241 2.55 23.85 20.56
CA PRO A 241 1.39 24.71 20.41
C PRO A 241 1.78 26.06 19.81
N GLY A 242 0.90 26.61 18.97
CA GLY A 242 1.06 27.95 18.44
C GLY A 242 1.03 29.02 19.56
N PRO A 243 1.52 30.24 19.31
CA PRO A 243 1.63 31.32 20.32
C PRO A 243 0.29 31.70 20.95
N ASP A 244 -0.81 31.47 20.24
CA ASP A 244 -2.18 31.77 20.71
C ASP A 244 -2.83 30.64 21.51
N ARG A 245 -2.13 29.49 21.63
CA ARG A 245 -2.62 28.30 22.29
C ARG A 245 -1.80 28.02 23.54
N THR A 246 -2.09 28.71 24.64
CA THR A 246 -1.55 28.34 25.94
C THR A 246 -2.14 26.99 26.38
N ALA A 247 -1.34 26.14 27.03
CA ALA A 247 -1.81 24.89 27.61
C ALA A 247 -3.01 25.20 28.54
N GLY A 248 -4.21 24.94 28.04
CA GLY A 248 -5.42 25.01 28.85
C GLY A 248 -5.38 23.91 29.92
N ALA A 249 -6.33 23.95 30.85
CA ALA A 249 -6.43 22.99 31.98
C ALA A 249 -6.44 21.52 31.56
N LEU A 250 -6.68 21.23 30.30
CA LEU A 250 -6.75 19.86 29.74
C LEU A 250 -5.44 19.37 29.09
N GLY A 251 -4.42 20.24 28.94
CA GLY A 251 -3.09 19.83 28.45
C GLY A 251 -3.03 19.28 27.01
N TRP A 252 -4.09 19.42 26.21
CA TRP A 252 -4.22 18.83 24.86
C TRP A 252 -3.83 19.78 23.73
N THR A 253 -2.87 20.64 23.96
CA THR A 253 -2.40 21.62 22.98
C THR A 253 -1.09 21.18 22.36
N GLY A 254 -0.92 21.48 21.08
CA GLY A 254 0.24 21.04 20.28
C GLY A 254 0.07 19.64 19.71
N GLY A 255 0.81 19.36 18.68
CA GLY A 255 0.74 18.12 17.90
C GLY A 255 0.48 18.38 16.42
N VAL A 256 0.14 17.35 15.69
CA VAL A 256 -0.02 17.38 14.24
C VAL A 256 -1.48 17.50 13.82
N ALA A 257 -1.72 18.10 12.64
CA ALA A 257 -3.03 18.12 12.03
C ALA A 257 -3.43 16.70 11.52
N TRP A 258 -2.47 15.95 11.04
CA TRP A 258 -2.69 14.61 10.49
C TRP A 258 -1.73 13.60 11.08
N SER A 259 -2.21 12.40 11.34
CA SER A 259 -1.35 11.26 11.69
C SER A 259 -1.74 10.04 10.87
N PHE A 260 -0.75 9.21 10.50
CA PHE A 260 -0.93 8.07 9.63
C PHE A 260 -0.34 6.83 10.32
N ASP A 261 -1.18 5.85 10.67
CA ASP A 261 -0.75 4.54 11.14
C ASP A 261 -0.54 3.61 9.94
N CYS A 262 0.72 3.38 9.59
CA CYS A 262 1.12 2.47 8.51
C CYS A 262 1.55 1.09 9.03
N VAL A 263 1.39 0.81 10.33
CA VAL A 263 1.81 -0.42 11.00
C VAL A 263 0.62 -1.37 11.23
N GLY A 264 -0.50 -0.85 11.73
CA GLY A 264 -1.66 -1.65 12.09
C GLY A 264 -1.53 -2.31 13.47
N HIS A 265 -0.79 -1.71 14.40
CA HIS A 265 -0.68 -2.21 15.77
C HIS A 265 -1.48 -1.31 16.74
N PRO A 266 -2.24 -1.89 17.72
CA PRO A 266 -3.10 -1.11 18.62
C PRO A 266 -2.38 0.06 19.32
N ALA A 267 -1.18 -0.17 19.84
CA ALA A 267 -0.41 0.88 20.50
C ALA A 267 0.05 1.98 19.53
N VAL A 268 0.34 1.65 18.28
CA VAL A 268 0.73 2.64 17.25
C VAL A 268 -0.46 3.50 16.85
N LEU A 269 -1.63 2.91 16.62
CA LEU A 269 -2.85 3.66 16.34
C LEU A 269 -3.24 4.55 17.53
N ARG A 270 -3.02 4.08 18.78
CA ARG A 270 -3.21 4.90 19.96
C ARG A 270 -2.26 6.11 19.97
N ASN A 271 -0.98 5.91 19.70
CA ASN A 271 -0.02 6.99 19.59
C ASN A 271 -0.40 7.97 18.47
N ALA A 272 -0.87 7.46 17.32
CA ALA A 272 -1.34 8.29 16.20
C ALA A 272 -2.52 9.20 16.60
N LEU A 273 -3.41 8.74 17.48
CA LEU A 273 -4.48 9.58 18.04
C LEU A 273 -3.95 10.59 19.06
N ASP A 274 -3.00 10.18 19.91
CA ASP A 274 -2.49 10.99 20.99
C ASP A 274 -1.57 12.13 20.53
N VAL A 275 -0.96 12.04 19.34
CA VAL A 275 -0.13 13.11 18.77
C VAL A 275 -0.93 14.23 18.09
N LEU A 276 -2.25 14.07 17.93
CA LEU A 276 -3.08 15.05 17.24
C LEU A 276 -3.24 16.36 18.04
N ASP A 277 -3.23 17.46 17.30
CA ASP A 277 -3.69 18.76 17.82
C ASP A 277 -5.23 18.82 17.79
N TRP A 278 -5.81 19.94 18.16
CA TRP A 278 -7.25 20.24 18.03
C TRP A 278 -7.67 20.19 16.55
N GLY A 279 -8.79 19.54 16.29
CA GLY A 279 -9.28 19.32 14.92
C GLY A 279 -8.47 18.32 14.10
N GLY A 280 -7.41 17.74 14.67
CA GLY A 280 -6.55 16.80 13.97
C GLY A 280 -7.22 15.45 13.70
N THR A 281 -6.76 14.73 12.66
CA THR A 281 -7.35 13.45 12.25
C THR A 281 -6.26 12.39 12.07
N ALA A 282 -6.50 11.20 12.64
CA ALA A 282 -5.69 10.01 12.43
C ALA A 282 -6.26 9.13 11.31
N LEU A 283 -5.39 8.58 10.49
CA LEU A 283 -5.73 7.58 9.48
C LEU A 283 -5.18 6.21 9.87
N ALA A 284 -6.05 5.20 9.98
CA ALA A 284 -5.68 3.80 10.10
C ALA A 284 -5.51 3.21 8.69
N ILE A 285 -4.29 2.83 8.33
CA ILE A 285 -3.90 2.29 7.02
C ILE A 285 -3.37 0.87 7.17
N GLY A 286 -2.51 0.63 8.15
CA GLY A 286 -2.00 -0.70 8.49
C GLY A 286 -3.14 -1.65 8.85
N ILE A 287 -3.04 -2.90 8.41
CA ILE A 287 -4.08 -3.91 8.61
C ILE A 287 -3.69 -4.82 9.77
N PRO A 288 -4.36 -4.71 10.93
CA PRO A 288 -4.13 -5.61 12.06
C PRO A 288 -4.85 -6.95 11.87
N PRO A 289 -4.57 -7.97 12.70
CA PRO A 289 -5.37 -9.18 12.80
C PRO A 289 -6.85 -8.86 13.03
N GLN A 290 -7.73 -9.72 12.49
CA GLN A 290 -9.17 -9.56 12.68
C GLN A 290 -9.54 -9.61 14.18
N GLY A 291 -10.42 -8.70 14.61
CA GLY A 291 -10.86 -8.58 16.01
C GLY A 291 -9.94 -7.70 16.87
N THR A 292 -8.90 -7.10 16.29
CA THR A 292 -8.06 -6.12 17.02
C THR A 292 -8.86 -4.90 17.45
N GLU A 293 -8.76 -4.54 18.72
CA GLU A 293 -9.45 -3.40 19.32
C GLU A 293 -8.45 -2.38 19.85
N VAL A 294 -8.83 -1.10 19.81
CA VAL A 294 -8.07 0.03 20.37
C VAL A 294 -8.97 0.82 21.31
N ALA A 295 -8.55 1.00 22.55
CA ALA A 295 -9.23 1.89 23.49
C ALA A 295 -9.00 3.36 23.10
N VAL A 296 -10.08 4.11 22.96
CA VAL A 296 -10.06 5.52 22.58
C VAL A 296 -10.65 6.36 23.71
N ASP A 297 -9.96 7.45 24.09
CA ASP A 297 -10.54 8.45 25.00
C ASP A 297 -11.56 9.28 24.22
N VAL A 298 -12.84 8.96 24.43
CA VAL A 298 -13.96 9.63 23.74
C VAL A 298 -14.03 11.13 24.11
N ASN A 299 -13.65 11.48 25.33
CA ASN A 299 -13.61 12.89 25.73
C ASN A 299 -12.54 13.66 24.93
N ALA A 300 -11.35 13.08 24.77
CA ALA A 300 -10.29 13.64 23.93
C ALA A 300 -10.67 13.75 22.45
N LEU A 301 -11.55 12.88 21.94
CA LEU A 301 -12.09 13.04 20.59
C LEU A 301 -13.13 14.15 20.51
N ALA A 302 -14.16 14.10 21.36
CA ALA A 302 -15.33 14.96 21.26
C ALA A 302 -15.02 16.41 21.64
N TYR A 303 -14.17 16.63 22.67
CA TYR A 303 -13.93 17.97 23.22
C TYR A 303 -13.08 18.86 22.31
N VAL A 304 -12.20 18.26 21.51
CA VAL A 304 -11.27 18.98 20.65
C VAL A 304 -11.40 18.63 19.17
N ASP A 305 -12.54 18.11 18.76
CA ASP A 305 -12.89 17.77 17.36
C ASP A 305 -11.88 16.85 16.65
N ARG A 306 -11.25 15.90 17.36
CA ARG A 306 -10.35 14.94 16.73
C ARG A 306 -11.11 13.88 15.96
N GLY A 307 -10.52 13.42 14.85
CA GLY A 307 -11.07 12.37 13.99
C GLY A 307 -10.23 11.09 13.95
N LEU A 308 -10.90 9.97 13.66
CA LEU A 308 -10.28 8.71 13.27
C LEU A 308 -10.93 8.23 11.98
N LEU A 309 -10.14 8.00 10.93
CA LEU A 309 -10.62 7.53 9.64
C LEU A 309 -9.90 6.24 9.24
N GLY A 310 -10.65 5.27 8.72
CA GLY A 310 -10.05 4.15 7.99
C GLY A 310 -9.65 4.55 6.57
N CYS A 311 -8.58 3.96 6.05
CA CYS A 311 -8.11 4.18 4.70
C CYS A 311 -7.75 2.84 4.04
N ARG A 312 -8.59 2.37 3.12
CA ARG A 312 -8.32 1.19 2.30
C ARG A 312 -7.73 1.61 0.97
N TYR A 313 -6.55 1.07 0.61
CA TYR A 313 -5.93 1.24 -0.70
C TYR A 313 -5.81 2.72 -1.13
N GLY A 314 -5.50 3.62 -0.18
CA GLY A 314 -5.37 5.06 -0.43
C GLY A 314 -6.65 5.75 -0.90
N SER A 315 -7.85 5.14 -0.72
CA SER A 315 -9.10 5.59 -1.33
C SER A 315 -8.96 5.83 -2.86
N ALA A 316 -8.12 5.05 -3.51
CA ALA A 316 -7.68 5.24 -4.88
C ALA A 316 -8.77 4.90 -5.92
N ARG A 317 -8.64 5.56 -7.07
CA ARG A 317 -9.36 5.32 -8.32
C ARG A 317 -8.32 4.89 -9.36
N PRO A 318 -8.02 3.59 -9.52
CA PRO A 318 -6.85 3.11 -10.25
C PRO A 318 -6.66 3.75 -11.63
N HIS A 319 -7.71 3.84 -12.46
CA HIS A 319 -7.63 4.41 -13.79
C HIS A 319 -7.40 5.94 -13.84
N ALA A 320 -7.58 6.65 -12.72
CA ALA A 320 -7.23 8.07 -12.61
C ALA A 320 -5.89 8.26 -11.88
N ASP A 321 -5.67 7.49 -10.83
CA ASP A 321 -4.56 7.74 -9.91
C ASP A 321 -3.27 7.05 -10.38
N ILE A 322 -3.29 5.87 -11.06
CA ILE A 322 -2.09 5.23 -11.62
C ILE A 322 -1.44 6.12 -12.70
N PRO A 323 -2.18 6.63 -13.72
CA PRO A 323 -1.59 7.58 -14.66
C PRO A 323 -1.01 8.82 -13.97
N LEU A 324 -1.69 9.37 -12.96
CA LEU A 324 -1.15 10.49 -12.18
C LEU A 324 0.18 10.14 -11.50
N MET A 325 0.31 8.94 -10.90
CA MET A 325 1.57 8.50 -10.29
C MET A 325 2.69 8.37 -11.33
N VAL A 326 2.36 7.90 -12.53
CA VAL A 326 3.31 7.81 -13.66
C VAL A 326 3.79 9.21 -14.08
N GLU A 327 2.89 10.17 -14.23
CA GLU A 327 3.24 11.56 -14.56
C GLU A 327 4.11 12.20 -13.46
N LEU A 328 3.77 11.99 -12.20
CA LEU A 328 4.58 12.48 -11.07
C LEU A 328 5.97 11.84 -11.04
N TYR A 329 6.09 10.56 -11.37
CA TYR A 329 7.37 9.87 -11.50
C TYR A 329 8.19 10.43 -12.66
N LYS A 330 7.61 10.54 -13.85
CA LYS A 330 8.29 11.09 -15.05
C LYS A 330 8.75 12.55 -14.86
N SER A 331 8.02 13.33 -14.07
CA SER A 331 8.42 14.69 -13.71
C SER A 331 9.47 14.77 -12.59
N GLY A 332 9.86 13.65 -11.99
CA GLY A 332 10.77 13.59 -10.84
C GLY A 332 10.14 14.04 -9.51
N ALA A 333 8.81 14.23 -9.48
CA ALA A 333 8.12 14.61 -8.25
C ALA A 333 7.81 13.42 -7.34
N LEU A 334 7.69 12.21 -7.89
CA LEU A 334 7.48 10.95 -7.18
C LEU A 334 8.70 10.04 -7.37
N MET A 335 9.24 9.51 -6.28
CA MET A 335 10.37 8.59 -6.27
C MET A 335 9.85 7.15 -6.26
N LEU A 336 10.11 6.40 -7.32
CA LEU A 336 9.78 4.97 -7.41
C LEU A 336 11.04 4.11 -7.40
N ASP A 337 12.10 4.54 -8.08
CA ASP A 337 13.35 3.77 -8.18
C ASP A 337 14.01 3.63 -6.80
N GLU A 338 13.96 4.67 -5.99
CA GLU A 338 14.51 4.70 -4.63
C GLU A 338 13.71 3.82 -3.63
N LEU A 339 12.49 3.44 -3.98
CA LEU A 339 11.72 2.45 -3.20
C LEU A 339 12.27 1.05 -3.41
N VAL A 340 12.77 0.73 -4.60
CA VAL A 340 13.31 -0.58 -4.96
C VAL A 340 14.65 -0.78 -4.28
N SER A 341 14.66 -1.38 -3.09
CA SER A 341 15.90 -1.66 -2.37
C SER A 341 16.69 -2.79 -3.01
N GLU A 342 16.01 -3.75 -3.59
CA GLU A 342 16.60 -4.94 -4.19
C GLU A 342 15.70 -5.55 -5.25
N GLN A 343 16.32 -6.11 -6.30
CA GLN A 343 15.66 -6.92 -7.31
C GLN A 343 16.24 -8.32 -7.31
N ARG A 344 15.40 -9.35 -7.27
CA ARG A 344 15.82 -10.76 -7.31
C ARG A 344 14.93 -11.56 -8.30
N PRO A 345 15.44 -12.62 -8.88
CA PRO A 345 14.60 -13.57 -9.60
C PRO A 345 13.61 -14.25 -8.65
N LEU A 346 12.63 -14.95 -9.19
CA LEU A 346 11.56 -15.61 -8.42
C LEU A 346 12.09 -16.49 -7.28
N GLU A 347 13.21 -17.18 -7.50
CA GLU A 347 13.87 -18.07 -6.55
C GLU A 347 14.40 -17.34 -5.30
N GLY A 348 14.65 -16.04 -5.41
CA GLY A 348 15.08 -15.18 -4.29
C GLY A 348 13.94 -14.69 -3.38
N PHE A 349 12.72 -15.22 -3.53
CA PHE A 349 11.56 -14.79 -2.75
C PHE A 349 11.78 -14.90 -1.23
N HIS A 350 12.28 -16.04 -0.76
CA HIS A 350 12.46 -16.25 0.67
C HIS A 350 13.49 -15.30 1.28
N ASP A 351 14.57 -15.00 0.55
CA ASP A 351 15.58 -14.03 1.00
C ASP A 351 15.00 -12.61 1.10
N ILE A 352 14.14 -12.21 0.14
CA ILE A 352 13.41 -10.93 0.22
C ILE A 352 12.51 -10.88 1.46
N VAL A 353 11.80 -11.98 1.76
CA VAL A 353 10.93 -12.08 2.93
C VAL A 353 11.75 -11.91 4.22
N GLU A 354 12.87 -12.62 4.37
CA GLU A 354 13.76 -12.52 5.53
C GLU A 354 14.31 -11.09 5.71
N ASP A 355 14.76 -10.46 4.63
CA ASP A 355 15.30 -9.10 4.68
C ASP A 355 14.21 -8.06 4.96
N MET A 356 12.97 -8.27 4.52
CA MET A 356 11.82 -7.44 4.88
C MET A 356 11.46 -7.57 6.36
N GLU A 357 11.40 -8.79 6.90
CA GLU A 357 11.13 -9.03 8.33
C GLU A 357 12.22 -8.45 9.23
N ALA A 358 13.48 -8.48 8.77
CA ALA A 358 14.60 -7.81 9.43
C ALA A 358 14.59 -6.28 9.30
N GLY A 359 13.63 -5.70 8.55
CA GLY A 359 13.51 -4.26 8.32
C GLY A 359 14.62 -3.64 7.47
N LYS A 360 15.36 -4.44 6.69
CA LYS A 360 16.48 -4.00 5.85
C LYS A 360 16.04 -3.38 4.53
N LEU A 361 14.85 -3.75 4.03
CA LEU A 361 14.33 -3.33 2.72
C LEU A 361 13.17 -2.33 2.86
N ALA A 362 13.14 -1.32 2.01
CA ALA A 362 11.93 -0.54 1.77
C ALA A 362 10.93 -1.37 0.94
N ARG A 363 11.40 -1.89 -0.21
CA ARG A 363 10.71 -2.85 -1.09
C ARG A 363 11.70 -3.80 -1.75
N GLY A 364 11.39 -5.09 -1.71
CA GLY A 364 12.00 -6.09 -2.58
C GLY A 364 11.12 -6.33 -3.81
N VAL A 365 11.73 -6.49 -4.97
CA VAL A 365 11.03 -6.71 -6.24
C VAL A 365 11.50 -8.04 -6.85
N LEU A 366 10.55 -8.90 -7.18
CA LEU A 366 10.78 -10.10 -7.98
C LEU A 366 10.73 -9.74 -9.46
N THR A 367 11.67 -10.28 -10.23
CA THR A 367 11.74 -10.11 -11.68
C THR A 367 11.50 -11.43 -12.38
N PHE A 368 10.77 -11.37 -13.48
CA PHE A 368 10.42 -12.49 -14.33
C PHE A 368 11.10 -12.28 -15.69
N THR A 369 11.98 -13.19 -16.06
CA THR A 369 12.75 -13.16 -17.33
C THR A 369 12.30 -14.27 -18.26
#